data_8c11624a1da02648c6e7752464256d8b
#
_entry.id   8c11624a1da02648c6e7752464256d8b
#
_cell.length_a   1.000
_cell.length_b   1.000
_cell.length_c   1.000
_cell.angle_alpha   90.00
_cell.angle_beta   90.00
_cell.angle_gamma   90.00
#
_symmetry.space_group_name_H-M   'P 1'
#
loop_
_entity.id
_entity.type
_entity.pdbx_description
1 polymer ?
#
loop_
_entity_poly.entity_id
_entity_poly.type
_entity_poly.pdbx_seq_one_letter_code
_entity_poly.pdbx_strand_id
1 'polypeptide(L)'
;PNLIAGYTCTPLVKFPVASLTPGAKAMGTTIAELGNRNRPTDMIVYKKGGKDYLLIANTSRGVMKVPTDGFAGAPGITAKVTTETGGVGFEPVATLKGVEQLDLLDDQRAIVLTRAEGGALSLLAVALP
;
A
#
# COMPACT_ATOMS: atom_id res chain seq x y z
N PRO A 1 10.50 9.96 10.55
CA PRO A 1 9.21 9.31 10.29
C PRO A 1 8.54 9.92 9.06
N ASN A 2 7.79 9.10 8.30
CA ASN A 2 7.04 9.52 7.13
C ASN A 2 5.59 9.08 7.25
N LEU A 3 4.66 9.90 6.76
CA LEU A 3 3.32 9.51 6.40
C LEU A 3 3.35 8.97 4.98
N ILE A 4 2.71 7.83 4.74
CA ILE A 4 2.55 7.26 3.41
C ILE A 4 1.09 7.37 2.99
N ALA A 5 0.84 7.89 1.81
CA ALA A 5 -0.49 8.02 1.23
C ALA A 5 -0.56 7.31 -0.12
N GLY A 6 -1.60 6.50 -0.31
CA GLY A 6 -1.96 5.91 -1.59
C GLY A 6 -3.07 6.72 -2.26
N TYR A 7 -2.89 7.09 -3.52
CA TYR A 7 -3.88 7.88 -4.27
C TYR A 7 -4.54 7.05 -5.38
N THR A 8 -5.70 7.51 -5.81
CA THR A 8 -6.37 6.97 -7.00
C THR A 8 -5.45 7.09 -8.22
N CYS A 9 -5.43 6.06 -9.06
CA CYS A 9 -4.50 5.85 -10.17
C CYS A 9 -3.07 5.55 -9.71
N THR A 10 -2.90 5.23 -8.42
CA THR A 10 -1.82 4.44 -7.84
C THR A 10 -0.51 5.08 -7.43
N PRO A 11 -0.30 6.39 -7.41
CA PRO A 11 0.91 6.89 -6.78
C PRO A 11 0.91 6.60 -5.29
N LEU A 12 2.03 6.05 -4.82
CA LEU A 12 2.37 5.96 -3.41
C LEU A 12 3.27 7.14 -3.06
N VAL A 13 2.82 7.98 -2.14
CA VAL A 13 3.44 9.26 -1.84
C VAL A 13 3.93 9.31 -0.40
N LYS A 14 5.16 9.73 -0.20
CA LYS A 14 5.82 9.92 1.09
C LYS A 14 5.79 11.39 1.50
N PHE A 15 5.38 11.66 2.74
CA PHE A 15 5.43 12.98 3.37
C PHE A 15 6.27 12.90 4.64
N PRO A 16 7.33 13.70 4.80
CA PRO A 16 8.02 13.81 6.09
C PRO A 16 7.04 14.32 7.17
N VAL A 17 6.88 13.60 8.27
CA VAL A 17 5.95 14.00 9.36
C VAL A 17 6.29 15.39 9.89
N ALA A 18 7.56 15.75 9.95
CA ALA A 18 8.01 17.08 10.38
C ALA A 18 7.52 18.25 9.50
N SER A 19 7.11 17.97 8.25
CA SER A 19 6.54 18.98 7.34
C SER A 19 5.04 19.16 7.49
N LEU A 20 4.37 18.31 8.28
CA LEU A 20 2.91 18.32 8.47
C LEU A 20 2.56 19.21 9.68
N THR A 21 2.66 20.53 9.52
CA THR A 21 2.29 21.50 10.55
C THR A 21 0.98 22.20 10.18
N PRO A 22 0.22 22.73 11.17
CA PRO A 22 -1.01 23.46 10.88
C PRO A 22 -0.79 24.60 9.88
N GLY A 23 -1.59 24.64 8.81
CA GLY A 23 -1.51 25.67 7.75
C GLY A 23 -0.39 25.47 6.73
N ALA A 24 0.48 24.46 6.89
CA ALA A 24 1.53 24.18 5.91
C ALA A 24 0.94 23.57 4.61
N LYS A 25 1.53 23.98 3.48
CA LYS A 25 1.32 23.30 2.18
C LYS A 25 2.40 22.23 2.02
N ALA A 26 2.17 21.07 2.65
CA ALA A 26 3.12 19.98 2.58
C ALA A 26 3.18 19.39 1.15
N MET A 27 4.39 19.27 0.62
CA MET A 27 4.67 18.61 -0.65
C MET A 27 5.17 17.20 -0.40
N GLY A 28 4.47 16.20 -0.96
CA GLY A 28 4.89 14.80 -0.90
C GLY A 28 5.84 14.43 -2.04
N THR A 29 6.53 13.33 -1.87
CA THR A 29 7.39 12.72 -2.89
C THR A 29 6.73 11.42 -3.36
N THR A 30 6.39 11.32 -4.63
CA THR A 30 5.90 10.06 -5.21
C THR A 30 7.04 9.07 -5.27
N ILE A 31 6.92 7.94 -4.56
CA ILE A 31 7.97 6.93 -4.44
C ILE A 31 7.67 5.66 -5.23
N ALA A 32 6.41 5.43 -5.60
CA ALA A 32 6.02 4.33 -6.46
C ALA A 32 4.77 4.67 -7.27
N GLU A 33 4.65 4.05 -8.43
CA GLU A 33 3.45 3.93 -9.24
C GLU A 33 3.07 2.44 -9.30
N LEU A 34 1.90 2.10 -8.72
CA LEU A 34 1.51 0.70 -8.50
C LEU A 34 0.66 0.13 -9.65
N GLY A 35 0.55 0.86 -10.73
CA GLY A 35 -0.13 0.43 -11.94
C GLY A 35 -1.40 1.21 -12.29
N ASN A 36 -1.59 1.42 -13.58
CA ASN A 36 -2.70 2.20 -14.13
C ASN A 36 -4.06 1.50 -13.86
N ARG A 37 -5.14 2.30 -13.77
CA ARG A 37 -6.53 1.85 -13.54
C ARG A 37 -6.73 1.06 -12.26
N ASN A 38 -5.94 1.34 -11.24
CA ASN A 38 -5.95 0.70 -9.95
C ASN A 38 -6.27 1.74 -8.86
N ARG A 39 -6.91 1.34 -7.78
CA ARG A 39 -7.20 2.20 -6.63
C ARG A 39 -6.78 1.47 -5.37
N PRO A 40 -5.88 2.01 -4.57
CA PRO A 40 -5.69 1.55 -3.21
C PRO A 40 -7.01 1.71 -2.44
N THR A 41 -7.47 0.67 -1.79
CA THR A 41 -8.70 0.68 -0.99
C THR A 41 -8.40 0.74 0.48
N ASP A 42 -7.29 0.12 0.90
CA ASP A 42 -6.84 0.12 2.27
C ASP A 42 -5.36 -0.27 2.38
N MET A 43 -4.70 0.08 3.50
CA MET A 43 -3.31 -0.29 3.73
C MET A 43 -2.94 -0.32 5.21
N ILE A 44 -2.07 -1.25 5.57
CA ILE A 44 -1.47 -1.38 6.91
C ILE A 44 0.04 -1.51 6.81
N VAL A 45 0.72 -1.10 7.89
CA VAL A 45 2.15 -1.40 8.09
C VAL A 45 2.27 -2.52 9.11
N TYR A 46 3.07 -3.53 8.83
CA TYR A 46 3.33 -4.64 9.74
C TYR A 46 4.81 -5.03 9.74
N LYS A 47 5.22 -5.73 10.79
CA LYS A 47 6.59 -6.23 10.94
C LYS A 47 6.63 -7.74 10.75
N LYS A 48 7.59 -8.22 9.95
CA LYS A 48 7.86 -9.64 9.76
C LYS A 48 9.36 -9.88 9.58
N GLY A 49 9.92 -10.83 10.36
CA GLY A 49 11.34 -11.14 10.27
C GLY A 49 12.26 -9.94 10.55
N GLY A 50 11.86 -9.03 11.43
CA GLY A 50 12.62 -7.82 11.77
C GLY A 50 12.54 -6.69 10.75
N LYS A 51 11.77 -6.84 9.67
CA LYS A 51 11.55 -5.84 8.62
C LYS A 51 10.12 -5.32 8.64
N ASP A 52 9.96 -4.06 8.26
CA ASP A 52 8.65 -3.44 8.09
C ASP A 52 8.17 -3.55 6.64
N TYR A 53 6.90 -3.86 6.47
CA TYR A 53 6.22 -3.98 5.18
C TYR A 53 4.94 -3.17 5.18
N LEU A 54 4.61 -2.60 4.04
CA LEU A 54 3.30 -2.04 3.75
C LEU A 54 2.49 -3.09 2.97
N LEU A 55 1.31 -3.43 3.46
CA LEU A 55 0.34 -4.29 2.76
C LEU A 55 -0.78 -3.40 2.24
N ILE A 56 -1.02 -3.45 0.93
CA ILE A 56 -1.98 -2.57 0.25
C ILE A 56 -3.00 -3.43 -0.47
N ALA A 57 -4.28 -3.26 -0.15
CA ALA A 57 -5.39 -3.78 -0.94
C ALA A 57 -5.72 -2.83 -2.09
N ASN A 58 -6.04 -3.38 -3.24
CA ASN A 58 -6.32 -2.63 -4.47
C ASN A 58 -7.52 -3.20 -5.22
N THR A 59 -8.23 -2.34 -5.97
CA THR A 59 -9.41 -2.74 -6.73
C THR A 59 -9.11 -3.69 -7.88
N SER A 60 -8.02 -3.49 -8.60
CA SER A 60 -7.77 -4.18 -9.87
C SER A 60 -6.53 -5.07 -9.86
N ARG A 61 -5.61 -4.87 -8.92
CA ARG A 61 -4.32 -5.55 -8.87
C ARG A 61 -4.13 -6.39 -7.61
N GLY A 62 -5.19 -6.61 -6.85
CA GLY A 62 -5.18 -7.42 -5.64
C GLY A 62 -4.35 -6.80 -4.51
N VAL A 63 -3.85 -7.66 -3.63
CA VAL A 63 -3.03 -7.23 -2.49
C VAL A 63 -1.56 -7.22 -2.86
N MET A 64 -0.88 -6.13 -2.50
CA MET A 64 0.55 -5.93 -2.73
C MET A 64 1.28 -5.80 -1.41
N LYS A 65 2.42 -6.46 -1.29
CA LYS A 65 3.38 -6.34 -0.19
C LYS A 65 4.56 -5.50 -0.65
N VAL A 66 4.82 -4.39 0.03
CA VAL A 66 5.88 -3.44 -0.32
C VAL A 66 6.88 -3.36 0.83
N PRO A 67 8.18 -3.69 0.63
CA PRO A 67 9.21 -3.46 1.63
C PRO A 67 9.37 -1.95 1.90
N THR A 68 9.44 -1.55 3.17
CA THR A 68 9.54 -0.11 3.52
C THR A 68 10.97 0.39 3.67
N ASP A 69 11.95 -0.49 3.69
CA ASP A 69 13.38 -0.16 3.86
C ASP A 69 13.91 0.77 2.75
N GLY A 70 13.35 0.67 1.54
CA GLY A 70 13.66 1.56 0.42
C GLY A 70 13.00 2.95 0.46
N PHE A 71 12.01 3.18 1.32
CA PHE A 71 11.19 4.41 1.27
C PHE A 71 11.97 5.69 1.57
N ALA A 72 12.90 5.65 2.52
CA ALA A 72 13.67 6.83 2.92
C ALA A 72 14.55 7.35 1.78
N GLY A 73 15.24 6.45 1.09
CA GLY A 73 16.15 6.77 -0.01
C GLY A 73 15.54 6.75 -1.40
N ALA A 74 14.23 6.44 -1.52
CA ALA A 74 13.58 6.37 -2.83
C ALA A 74 13.65 7.73 -3.54
N PRO A 75 14.19 7.80 -4.76
CA PRO A 75 14.13 9.01 -5.59
C PRO A 75 12.67 9.32 -5.93
N GLY A 76 12.34 10.61 -6.00
CA GLY A 76 11.00 11.03 -6.41
C GLY A 76 10.75 10.74 -7.88
N ILE A 77 9.55 10.24 -8.19
CA ILE A 77 9.07 10.11 -9.56
C ILE A 77 8.50 11.48 -9.96
N THR A 78 9.17 12.18 -10.86
CA THR A 78 8.80 13.53 -11.32
C THR A 78 8.28 13.55 -12.76
N ALA A 79 8.49 12.47 -13.50
CA ALA A 79 8.04 12.32 -14.88
C ALA A 79 6.92 11.26 -14.97
N LYS A 80 6.10 11.36 -16.02
CA LYS A 80 5.08 10.34 -16.30
C LYS A 80 5.75 8.97 -16.48
N VAL A 81 5.29 8.00 -15.71
CA VAL A 81 5.70 6.60 -15.87
C VAL A 81 5.03 6.04 -17.13
N THR A 82 5.84 5.56 -18.07
CA THR A 82 5.38 4.99 -19.36
C THR A 82 5.19 3.48 -19.31
N THR A 83 5.75 2.83 -18.28
CA THR A 83 5.57 1.43 -17.94
C THR A 83 4.33 1.23 -17.06
N GLU A 84 3.89 -0.01 -16.85
CA GLU A 84 2.74 -0.28 -15.98
C GLU A 84 2.99 0.15 -14.53
N THR A 85 4.21 -0.02 -14.04
CA THR A 85 4.62 0.30 -12.67
C THR A 85 5.99 0.96 -12.66
N GLY A 86 6.33 1.67 -11.57
CA GLY A 86 7.63 2.32 -11.40
C GLY A 86 7.94 2.64 -9.93
N GLY A 87 9.19 2.96 -9.67
CA GLY A 87 9.67 3.31 -8.33
C GLY A 87 9.92 2.12 -7.43
N VAL A 88 9.53 2.21 -6.15
CA VAL A 88 9.71 1.12 -5.17
C VAL A 88 8.95 -0.12 -5.62
N GLY A 89 9.63 -1.27 -5.61
CA GLY A 89 9.06 -2.55 -6.01
C GLY A 89 8.07 -3.12 -4.99
N PHE A 90 7.26 -4.08 -5.42
CA PHE A 90 6.30 -4.79 -4.59
C PHE A 90 6.20 -6.26 -5.01
N GLU A 91 5.65 -7.08 -4.11
CA GLU A 91 5.31 -8.48 -4.36
C GLU A 91 3.79 -8.64 -4.36
N PRO A 92 3.17 -9.22 -5.41
CA PRO A 92 1.75 -9.57 -5.38
C PRO A 92 1.49 -10.69 -4.37
N VAL A 93 0.45 -10.55 -3.54
CA VAL A 93 0.01 -11.57 -2.59
C VAL A 93 -1.16 -12.35 -3.19
N ALA A 94 -0.85 -13.33 -4.03
CA ALA A 94 -1.83 -14.07 -4.83
C ALA A 94 -2.86 -14.86 -4.01
N THR A 95 -2.57 -15.17 -2.74
CA THR A 95 -3.46 -15.87 -1.82
C THR A 95 -4.57 -14.97 -1.27
N LEU A 96 -4.41 -13.66 -1.29
CA LEU A 96 -5.38 -12.69 -0.78
C LEU A 96 -6.20 -12.10 -1.95
N LYS A 97 -7.27 -12.82 -2.31
CA LYS A 97 -8.17 -12.41 -3.41
C LYS A 97 -9.38 -11.67 -2.89
N GLY A 98 -9.84 -10.67 -3.64
CA GLY A 98 -11.07 -9.94 -3.38
C GLY A 98 -11.04 -9.11 -2.08
N VAL A 99 -9.86 -8.81 -1.54
CA VAL A 99 -9.72 -7.99 -0.33
C VAL A 99 -10.08 -6.55 -0.64
N GLU A 100 -11.07 -6.02 0.08
CA GLU A 100 -11.52 -4.63 -0.01
C GLU A 100 -10.99 -3.76 1.14
N GLN A 101 -10.92 -4.35 2.33
CA GLN A 101 -10.39 -3.69 3.53
C GLN A 101 -9.51 -4.67 4.31
N LEU A 102 -8.58 -4.14 5.08
CA LEU A 102 -7.68 -4.92 5.92
C LEU A 102 -7.24 -4.11 7.14
N ASP A 103 -7.03 -4.79 8.25
CA ASP A 103 -6.45 -4.20 9.45
C ASP A 103 -5.59 -5.26 10.18
N LEU A 104 -4.76 -4.81 11.10
CA LEU A 104 -4.01 -5.73 11.95
C LEU A 104 -4.94 -6.36 12.99
N LEU A 105 -4.92 -7.69 13.06
CA LEU A 105 -5.57 -8.43 14.14
C LEU A 105 -4.60 -8.62 15.32
N ASP A 106 -3.37 -8.97 15.00
CA ASP A 106 -2.24 -9.10 15.92
C ASP A 106 -0.90 -8.98 15.13
N ASP A 107 0.21 -9.29 15.77
CA ASP A 107 1.55 -9.21 15.16
C ASP A 107 1.83 -10.27 14.07
N GLN A 108 0.95 -11.26 13.93
CA GLN A 108 1.09 -12.36 12.95
C GLN A 108 -0.07 -12.44 11.96
N ARG A 109 -1.21 -11.79 12.24
CA ARG A 109 -2.44 -11.90 11.45
C ARG A 109 -3.04 -10.56 11.12
N ALA A 110 -3.64 -10.50 9.95
CA ALA A 110 -4.56 -9.44 9.55
C ALA A 110 -6.01 -9.93 9.61
N ILE A 111 -6.94 -9.01 9.84
CA ILE A 111 -8.34 -9.20 9.55
C ILE A 111 -8.63 -8.57 8.20
N VAL A 112 -9.32 -9.28 7.31
CA VAL A 112 -9.60 -8.82 5.95
C VAL A 112 -11.09 -8.95 5.64
N LEU A 113 -11.65 -7.93 5.02
CA LEU A 113 -12.96 -7.99 4.39
C LEU A 113 -12.77 -8.36 2.92
N THR A 114 -13.32 -9.48 2.51
CA THR A 114 -13.22 -9.96 1.12
C THR A 114 -14.58 -9.97 0.46
N ARG A 115 -14.58 -9.73 -0.86
CA ARG A 115 -15.75 -9.89 -1.73
C ARG A 115 -15.51 -11.01 -2.72
N ALA A 116 -16.39 -12.02 -2.70
CA ALA A 116 -16.40 -13.08 -3.70
C ALA A 116 -16.94 -12.55 -5.05
N GLU A 117 -16.68 -13.28 -6.14
CA GLU A 117 -17.18 -12.94 -7.48
C GLU A 117 -18.72 -12.80 -7.52
N GLY A 118 -19.45 -13.58 -6.73
CA GLY A 118 -20.90 -13.47 -6.55
C GLY A 118 -21.36 -12.32 -5.64
N GLY A 119 -20.45 -11.45 -5.16
CA GLY A 119 -20.76 -10.28 -4.35
C GLY A 119 -20.85 -10.55 -2.83
N ALA A 120 -20.79 -11.80 -2.37
CA ALA A 120 -20.84 -12.15 -0.95
C ALA A 120 -19.61 -11.60 -0.21
N LEU A 121 -19.85 -10.98 0.95
CA LEU A 121 -18.82 -10.46 1.82
C LEU A 121 -18.46 -11.48 2.91
N SER A 122 -17.18 -11.59 3.22
CA SER A 122 -16.65 -12.41 4.30
C SER A 122 -15.59 -11.66 5.08
N LEU A 123 -15.63 -11.79 6.40
CA LEU A 123 -14.60 -11.27 7.30
C LEU A 123 -13.71 -12.44 7.76
N LEU A 124 -12.43 -12.38 7.46
CA LEU A 124 -11.50 -13.48 7.66
C LEU A 124 -10.26 -13.02 8.44
N ALA A 125 -9.77 -13.88 9.33
CA ALA A 125 -8.42 -13.73 9.89
C ALA A 125 -7.44 -14.51 9.02
N VAL A 126 -6.39 -13.84 8.54
CA VAL A 126 -5.36 -14.39 7.64
C VAL A 126 -3.97 -14.16 8.19
N ALA A 127 -3.03 -15.06 7.92
CA ALA A 127 -1.63 -14.82 8.26
C ALA A 127 -1.07 -13.63 7.46
N LEU A 128 -0.27 -12.80 8.11
CA LEU A 128 0.50 -11.74 7.44
C LEU A 128 1.53 -12.36 6.49
N PRO A 129 1.60 -11.93 5.20
CA PRO A 129 2.45 -12.53 4.17
C PRO A 129 3.94 -12.23 4.34
#